data_86b8378ac76a6243897c4adaddb6dab6
#
_entry.id   86b8378ac76a6243897c4adaddb6dab6
#
_cell.length_a   1.000
_cell.length_b   1.000
_cell.length_c   1.000
_cell.angle_alpha   90.00
_cell.angle_beta   90.00
_cell.angle_gamma   90.00
#
_symmetry.space_group_name_H-M   'P 1'
#
loop_
_entity.id
_entity.type
_entity.pdbx_description
1 polymer ?
#
loop_
_entity_poly.entity_id
_entity_poly.type
_entity_poly.pdbx_seq_one_letter_code
_entity_poly.pdbx_strand_id
1 'polypeptide(L)'
;MTIEELKIRTNDYDEQTVADGPVKNRSVHGTVHVFAESDLPLFIRCNNGADYRKNEWRGYSFWNQRSCWALTPERQKYLADIIIAAVTERAYTRDELKELCRANGMTKTEEDCMFESWGGGIRELCERGFMNYTVQEKKQYIASPEFSPIPEEEAKFEIARRYFTNIGPATIHDAMYFTGAKQAEVKNWLRDLPVESFDFGGRTYYYIPNGKTYDRDIPHCIFLAGFDQLMLGYQKKESIY
;
A
#
# COMPACT_ATOMS: atom_id res chain seq x y z
N MET A 1 13.77 6.01 -13.36
CA MET A 1 14.36 5.68 -12.06
C MET A 1 14.91 4.28 -12.19
N THR A 2 16.21 4.13 -12.04
CA THR A 2 16.89 2.85 -12.12
C THR A 2 16.76 2.10 -10.78
N ILE A 3 17.05 0.80 -10.77
CA ILE A 3 17.10 0.00 -9.53
C ILE A 3 18.14 0.56 -8.56
N GLU A 4 19.25 1.11 -9.05
CA GLU A 4 20.25 1.78 -8.21
C GLU A 4 19.72 3.09 -7.59
N GLU A 5 18.95 3.87 -8.31
CA GLU A 5 18.28 5.07 -7.76
C GLU A 5 17.22 4.72 -6.72
N LEU A 6 16.56 3.57 -6.87
CA LEU A 6 15.68 3.00 -5.85
C LEU A 6 16.44 2.57 -4.59
N LYS A 7 17.57 1.90 -4.74
CA LYS A 7 18.46 1.50 -3.61
C LYS A 7 18.95 2.70 -2.80
N ILE A 8 19.23 3.83 -3.46
CA ILE A 8 19.66 5.07 -2.79
C ILE A 8 18.51 5.72 -2.00
N ARG A 9 17.26 5.55 -2.44
CA ARG A 9 16.07 6.16 -1.82
C ARG A 9 15.41 5.32 -0.73
N THR A 10 15.69 4.02 -0.71
CA THR A 10 15.09 3.08 0.25
C THR A 10 16.19 2.13 0.70
N ASN A 11 16.79 2.41 1.85
CA ASN A 11 17.82 1.55 2.45
C ASN A 11 17.31 0.14 2.83
N ASP A 12 16.04 -0.19 2.56
CA ASP A 12 15.36 -1.42 2.97
C ASP A 12 15.17 -2.44 1.85
N TYR A 13 15.65 -2.16 0.62
CA TYR A 13 15.64 -3.17 -0.43
C TYR A 13 16.87 -4.06 -0.29
N ASP A 14 16.64 -5.27 0.22
CA ASP A 14 17.63 -6.34 0.14
C ASP A 14 17.78 -6.82 -1.33
N GLU A 15 18.80 -7.64 -1.58
CA GLU A 15 19.08 -8.15 -2.92
C GLU A 15 17.90 -8.97 -3.49
N GLN A 16 17.10 -9.60 -2.62
CA GLN A 16 15.93 -10.39 -2.98
C GLN A 16 14.83 -9.49 -3.54
N THR A 17 14.56 -8.35 -2.91
CA THR A 17 13.56 -7.36 -3.38
C THR A 17 13.89 -6.84 -4.77
N VAL A 18 15.18 -6.72 -5.09
CA VAL A 18 15.64 -6.29 -6.43
C VAL A 18 15.46 -7.40 -7.45
N ALA A 19 15.64 -8.67 -7.05
CA ALA A 19 15.47 -9.84 -7.91
C ALA A 19 14.01 -10.09 -8.26
N ASP A 20 13.09 -9.86 -7.31
CA ASP A 20 11.65 -10.11 -7.46
C ASP A 20 10.91 -9.04 -8.29
N GLY A 21 11.60 -7.96 -8.68
CA GLY A 21 11.00 -6.85 -9.43
C GLY A 21 10.24 -5.85 -8.53
N PRO A 22 10.32 -4.54 -8.85
CA PRO A 22 9.62 -3.51 -8.10
C PRO A 22 8.19 -3.34 -8.60
N VAL A 23 7.22 -3.33 -7.67
CA VAL A 23 5.83 -2.98 -7.92
C VAL A 23 5.53 -1.62 -7.24
N LYS A 24 4.78 -0.76 -7.93
CA LYS A 24 4.31 0.51 -7.40
C LYS A 24 2.81 0.49 -7.25
N ASN A 25 2.34 0.40 -6.02
CA ASN A 25 0.91 0.36 -5.71
C ASN A 25 0.63 0.98 -4.33
N ARG A 26 -0.61 0.94 -3.91
CA ARG A 26 -1.03 1.37 -2.58
C ARG A 26 -0.65 0.33 -1.55
N SER A 27 -0.19 0.82 -0.40
CA SER A 27 0.22 -0.01 0.73
C SER A 27 -0.58 0.34 1.99
N VAL A 28 -0.07 0.02 3.15
CA VAL A 28 -0.72 0.05 4.47
C VAL A 28 -1.55 1.32 4.75
N HIS A 29 -1.05 2.50 4.39
CA HIS A 29 -1.75 3.78 4.63
C HIS A 29 -2.63 4.26 3.47
N GLY A 30 -2.81 3.43 2.43
CA GLY A 30 -3.49 3.84 1.20
C GLY A 30 -2.69 4.87 0.38
N THR A 31 -1.45 5.14 0.75
CA THR A 31 -0.46 5.91 -0.01
C THR A 31 0.26 5.02 -1.01
N VAL A 32 0.78 5.60 -2.10
CA VAL A 32 1.46 4.85 -3.15
C VAL A 32 2.93 4.69 -2.79
N HIS A 33 3.38 3.45 -2.71
CA HIS A 33 4.75 3.06 -2.42
C HIS A 33 5.29 2.10 -3.48
N VAL A 34 6.60 1.93 -3.49
CA VAL A 34 7.28 0.90 -4.27
C VAL A 34 7.72 -0.20 -3.30
N PHE A 35 7.42 -1.44 -3.63
CA PHE A 35 7.73 -2.62 -2.83
C PHE A 35 8.00 -3.82 -3.76
N ALA A 36 8.50 -4.93 -3.21
CA ALA A 36 8.77 -6.14 -3.97
C ALA A 36 7.47 -6.77 -4.50
N GLU A 37 7.51 -7.38 -5.66
CA GLU A 37 6.37 -8.11 -6.24
C GLU A 37 5.87 -9.21 -5.30
N SER A 38 6.78 -9.92 -4.63
CA SER A 38 6.48 -10.94 -3.62
C SER A 38 5.66 -10.40 -2.43
N ASP A 39 5.62 -9.09 -2.22
CA ASP A 39 4.85 -8.44 -1.15
C ASP A 39 3.42 -8.04 -1.58
N LEU A 40 3.03 -8.25 -2.82
CA LEU A 40 1.64 -8.01 -3.25
C LEU A 40 0.60 -8.67 -2.34
N PRO A 41 0.77 -9.95 -1.91
CA PRO A 41 -0.17 -10.60 -1.00
C PRO A 41 -0.34 -9.91 0.35
N LEU A 42 0.67 -9.16 0.83
CA LEU A 42 0.61 -8.44 2.10
C LEU A 42 -0.21 -7.16 2.01
N PHE A 43 -0.16 -6.48 0.87
CA PHE A 43 -0.78 -5.15 0.70
C PHE A 43 -2.12 -5.20 0.00
N ILE A 44 -2.37 -6.23 -0.81
CA ILE A 44 -3.67 -6.45 -1.44
C ILE A 44 -4.58 -7.21 -0.49
N ARG A 45 -5.57 -6.53 0.05
CA ARG A 45 -6.45 -7.07 1.09
C ARG A 45 -7.31 -8.21 0.60
N CYS A 46 -7.31 -9.30 1.36
CA CYS A 46 -8.16 -10.47 1.15
C CYS A 46 -9.02 -10.70 2.40
N ASN A 47 -10.32 -10.73 2.25
CA ASN A 47 -11.24 -11.08 3.33
C ASN A 47 -11.22 -12.59 3.57
N ASN A 48 -10.69 -13.03 4.71
CA ASN A 48 -10.70 -14.43 5.14
C ASN A 48 -10.15 -15.43 4.10
N GLY A 49 -9.11 -15.05 3.37
CA GLY A 49 -8.53 -15.87 2.30
C GLY A 49 -9.34 -15.90 1.00
N ALA A 50 -10.46 -15.19 0.93
CA ALA A 50 -11.18 -15.02 -0.32
C ALA A 50 -10.44 -14.02 -1.23
N ASP A 51 -10.37 -14.32 -2.52
CA ASP A 51 -9.81 -13.39 -3.49
C ASP A 51 -10.65 -12.10 -3.52
N TYR A 52 -10.10 -11.04 -2.96
CA TYR A 52 -10.74 -9.74 -2.87
C TYR A 52 -11.19 -9.19 -4.25
N ARG A 53 -10.51 -9.58 -5.32
CA ARG A 53 -10.86 -9.22 -6.69
C ARG A 53 -12.20 -9.79 -7.15
N LYS A 54 -12.66 -10.89 -6.53
CA LYS A 54 -13.94 -11.55 -6.86
C LYS A 54 -15.15 -10.94 -6.15
N ASN A 55 -14.93 -10.06 -5.18
CA ASN A 55 -16.03 -9.39 -4.48
C ASN A 55 -16.78 -8.46 -5.42
N GLU A 56 -18.08 -8.27 -5.15
CA GLU A 56 -18.90 -7.30 -5.85
C GLU A 56 -18.26 -5.91 -5.89
N TRP A 57 -18.41 -5.25 -7.01
CA TRP A 57 -18.07 -3.83 -7.14
C TRP A 57 -19.06 -3.01 -6.34
N ARG A 58 -18.58 -2.34 -5.31
CA ARG A 58 -19.40 -1.50 -4.42
C ARG A 58 -19.00 -0.03 -4.46
N GLY A 59 -18.06 0.31 -5.32
CA GLY A 59 -17.36 1.57 -5.25
C GLY A 59 -16.42 1.61 -4.05
N TYR A 60 -15.61 2.64 -3.97
CA TYR A 60 -14.80 2.87 -2.79
C TYR A 60 -15.73 3.32 -1.65
N SER A 61 -15.70 2.66 -0.49
CA SER A 61 -16.65 2.90 0.62
C SER A 61 -16.73 4.37 1.07
N PHE A 62 -15.63 5.10 0.97
CA PHE A 62 -15.57 6.53 1.20
C PHE A 62 -16.36 7.36 0.15
N TRP A 63 -16.41 6.88 -1.09
CA TRP A 63 -17.06 7.57 -2.21
C TRP A 63 -18.53 7.21 -2.35
N ASN A 64 -18.91 5.98 -1.99
CA ASN A 64 -20.31 5.55 -1.94
C ASN A 64 -21.15 6.37 -0.96
N GLN A 65 -20.52 6.96 0.05
CA GLN A 65 -21.20 7.87 0.98
C GLN A 65 -21.40 9.27 0.43
N ARG A 66 -20.83 9.60 -0.73
CA ARG A 66 -21.04 10.89 -1.38
C ARG A 66 -22.28 10.82 -2.28
N SER A 67 -23.15 11.78 -2.15
CA SER A 67 -24.35 11.96 -2.97
C SER A 67 -24.10 12.10 -4.47
N CYS A 68 -22.84 12.25 -4.88
CA CYS A 68 -22.42 12.40 -6.27
C CYS A 68 -21.91 11.12 -6.95
N TRP A 69 -21.94 9.96 -6.27
CA TRP A 69 -21.53 8.71 -6.90
C TRP A 69 -22.60 8.23 -7.90
N ALA A 70 -22.25 8.23 -9.18
CA ALA A 70 -23.17 7.96 -10.29
C ALA A 70 -23.03 6.54 -10.89
N LEU A 71 -22.05 5.73 -10.40
CA LEU A 71 -21.82 4.38 -10.92
C LEU A 71 -22.64 3.35 -10.15
N THR A 72 -23.48 2.58 -10.86
CA THR A 72 -24.00 1.31 -10.34
C THR A 72 -22.88 0.26 -10.29
N PRO A 73 -23.00 -0.81 -9.48
CA PRO A 73 -22.01 -1.89 -9.46
C PRO A 73 -21.77 -2.50 -10.85
N GLU A 74 -22.81 -2.71 -11.64
CA GLU A 74 -22.73 -3.27 -12.99
C GLU A 74 -22.01 -2.33 -13.95
N ARG A 75 -22.29 -1.03 -13.83
CA ARG A 75 -21.65 -0.02 -14.68
C ARG A 75 -20.19 0.17 -14.30
N GLN A 76 -19.87 0.13 -13.01
CA GLN A 76 -18.49 0.15 -12.53
C GLN A 76 -17.72 -1.07 -13.04
N LYS A 77 -18.33 -2.26 -12.95
CA LYS A 77 -17.73 -3.49 -13.47
C LYS A 77 -17.44 -3.39 -14.98
N TYR A 78 -18.41 -2.91 -15.75
CA TYR A 78 -18.26 -2.75 -17.20
C TYR A 78 -17.04 -1.87 -17.56
N LEU A 79 -16.92 -0.70 -16.93
CA LEU A 79 -15.79 0.20 -17.16
C LEU A 79 -14.48 -0.39 -16.63
N ALA A 80 -14.51 -1.10 -15.51
CA ALA A 80 -13.37 -1.81 -14.95
C ALA A 80 -12.86 -2.88 -15.91
N ASP A 81 -13.74 -3.70 -16.49
CA ASP A 81 -13.36 -4.77 -17.43
C ASP A 81 -12.65 -4.19 -18.68
N ILE A 82 -13.10 -3.03 -19.18
CA ILE A 82 -12.46 -2.32 -20.29
C ILE A 82 -11.04 -1.88 -19.91
N ILE A 83 -10.89 -1.29 -18.72
CA ILE A 83 -9.58 -0.82 -18.23
C ILE A 83 -8.63 -1.99 -18.01
N ILE A 84 -9.10 -3.06 -17.36
CA ILE A 84 -8.29 -4.26 -17.09
C ILE A 84 -7.79 -4.88 -18.40
N ALA A 85 -8.68 -5.05 -19.38
CA ALA A 85 -8.28 -5.56 -20.70
C ALA A 85 -7.20 -4.68 -21.34
N ALA A 86 -7.36 -3.37 -21.32
CA ALA A 86 -6.40 -2.45 -21.90
C ALA A 86 -5.02 -2.50 -21.20
N VAL A 87 -4.98 -2.43 -19.87
CA VAL A 87 -3.70 -2.44 -19.14
C VAL A 87 -2.98 -3.78 -19.19
N THR A 88 -3.68 -4.86 -19.56
CA THR A 88 -3.08 -6.17 -19.81
C THR A 88 -2.26 -6.17 -21.10
N GLU A 89 -2.67 -5.38 -22.10
CA GLU A 89 -1.95 -5.29 -23.36
C GLU A 89 -0.70 -4.40 -23.30
N ARG A 90 -0.82 -3.24 -22.62
CA ARG A 90 0.27 -2.27 -22.46
C ARG A 90 0.03 -1.32 -21.30
N ALA A 91 1.03 -0.51 -20.99
CA ALA A 91 0.84 0.59 -20.05
C ALA A 91 0.01 1.75 -20.66
N TYR A 92 -0.89 2.31 -19.86
CA TYR A 92 -1.78 3.42 -20.23
C TYR A 92 -1.64 4.59 -19.25
N THR A 93 -1.65 5.81 -19.77
CA THR A 93 -1.84 7.00 -18.96
C THR A 93 -3.29 7.10 -18.50
N ARG A 94 -3.54 7.92 -17.47
CA ARG A 94 -4.90 8.20 -16.99
C ARG A 94 -5.80 8.79 -18.08
N ASP A 95 -5.26 9.66 -18.92
CA ASP A 95 -6.03 10.32 -19.96
C ASP A 95 -6.34 9.38 -21.12
N GLU A 96 -5.42 8.51 -21.53
CA GLU A 96 -5.70 7.44 -22.50
C GLU A 96 -6.82 6.50 -21.99
N LEU A 97 -6.81 6.14 -20.69
CA LEU A 97 -7.89 5.31 -20.11
C LEU A 97 -9.24 6.05 -20.09
N LYS A 98 -9.26 7.36 -19.82
CA LYS A 98 -10.49 8.17 -19.93
C LYS A 98 -11.04 8.20 -21.36
N GLU A 99 -10.17 8.42 -22.34
CA GLU A 99 -10.56 8.41 -23.75
C GLU A 99 -11.13 7.07 -24.17
N LEU A 100 -10.47 5.97 -23.77
CA LEU A 100 -10.96 4.62 -24.01
C LEU A 100 -12.34 4.37 -23.40
N CYS A 101 -12.55 4.75 -22.15
CA CYS A 101 -13.85 4.60 -21.48
C CYS A 101 -14.92 5.48 -22.13
N ARG A 102 -14.60 6.73 -22.55
CA ARG A 102 -15.52 7.61 -23.29
C ARG A 102 -15.93 6.98 -24.62
N ALA A 103 -14.98 6.40 -25.36
CA ALA A 103 -15.28 5.70 -26.61
C ALA A 103 -16.22 4.48 -26.39
N ASN A 104 -16.26 3.94 -25.18
CA ASN A 104 -17.16 2.88 -24.74
C ASN A 104 -18.39 3.39 -23.96
N GLY A 105 -18.77 4.65 -24.18
CA GLY A 105 -20.01 5.22 -23.69
C GLY A 105 -19.99 5.66 -22.22
N MET A 106 -18.82 5.97 -21.65
CA MET A 106 -18.72 6.58 -20.33
C MET A 106 -19.22 8.03 -20.36
N THR A 107 -20.18 8.34 -19.54
CA THR A 107 -20.68 9.71 -19.37
C THR A 107 -19.74 10.57 -18.54
N LYS A 108 -19.92 11.89 -18.56
CA LYS A 108 -19.10 12.82 -17.78
C LYS A 108 -19.24 12.60 -16.27
N THR A 109 -20.43 12.31 -15.79
CA THR A 109 -20.70 12.01 -14.37
C THR A 109 -20.06 10.69 -13.93
N GLU A 110 -20.06 9.67 -14.79
CA GLU A 110 -19.36 8.41 -14.53
C GLU A 110 -17.83 8.60 -14.53
N GLU A 111 -17.31 9.45 -15.44
CA GLU A 111 -15.89 9.79 -15.46
C GLU A 111 -15.44 10.44 -14.17
N ASP A 112 -16.23 11.39 -13.65
CA ASP A 112 -15.93 12.09 -12.40
C ASP A 112 -15.90 11.10 -11.21
N CYS A 113 -16.65 10.00 -11.27
CA CYS A 113 -16.60 8.92 -10.28
C CYS A 113 -15.44 7.94 -10.54
N MET A 114 -15.29 7.48 -11.79
CA MET A 114 -14.28 6.47 -12.13
C MET A 114 -12.86 7.02 -11.99
N PHE A 115 -12.66 8.29 -12.37
CA PHE A 115 -11.37 8.97 -12.40
C PHE A 115 -11.31 10.16 -11.43
N GLU A 116 -11.87 10.05 -10.26
CA GLU A 116 -11.74 11.06 -9.22
C GLU A 116 -10.26 11.20 -8.79
N SER A 117 -9.82 12.44 -8.51
CA SER A 117 -8.39 12.77 -8.34
C SER A 117 -7.71 12.06 -7.16
N TRP A 118 -8.46 11.82 -6.09
CA TRP A 118 -7.96 11.19 -4.86
C TRP A 118 -8.38 9.73 -4.69
N GLY A 119 -9.25 9.23 -5.55
CA GLY A 119 -9.82 7.90 -5.38
C GLY A 119 -10.52 7.40 -6.64
N GLY A 120 -11.82 7.13 -6.51
CA GLY A 120 -12.65 6.65 -7.60
C GLY A 120 -12.43 5.18 -7.95
N GLY A 121 -13.09 4.74 -9.02
CA GLY A 121 -12.99 3.35 -9.50
C GLY A 121 -11.59 2.93 -9.89
N ILE A 122 -10.79 3.85 -10.44
CA ILE A 122 -9.40 3.55 -10.84
C ILE A 122 -8.50 3.24 -9.63
N ARG A 123 -8.78 3.87 -8.48
CA ARG A 123 -8.09 3.54 -7.24
C ARG A 123 -8.48 2.15 -6.75
N GLU A 124 -9.77 1.81 -6.82
CA GLU A 124 -10.26 0.50 -6.42
C GLU A 124 -9.62 -0.62 -7.25
N LEU A 125 -9.39 -0.40 -8.55
CA LEU A 125 -8.66 -1.35 -9.40
C LEU A 125 -7.23 -1.61 -8.92
N CYS A 126 -6.52 -0.57 -8.49
CA CYS A 126 -5.19 -0.71 -7.90
C CYS A 126 -5.24 -1.44 -6.55
N GLU A 127 -6.16 -1.05 -5.65
CA GLU A 127 -6.31 -1.65 -4.32
C GLU A 127 -6.79 -3.10 -4.35
N ARG A 128 -7.50 -3.49 -5.40
CA ARG A 128 -7.90 -4.88 -5.66
C ARG A 128 -6.83 -5.71 -6.38
N GLY A 129 -5.71 -5.11 -6.75
CA GLY A 129 -4.61 -5.81 -7.40
C GLY A 129 -4.87 -6.20 -8.85
N PHE A 130 -5.77 -5.51 -9.57
CA PHE A 130 -5.93 -5.69 -11.01
C PHE A 130 -4.83 -4.97 -11.80
N MET A 131 -4.38 -3.83 -11.28
CA MET A 131 -3.36 -3.04 -11.93
C MET A 131 -2.46 -2.31 -10.91
N ASN A 132 -1.29 -1.93 -11.39
CA ASN A 132 -0.27 -1.18 -10.67
C ASN A 132 0.07 0.11 -11.40
N TYR A 133 0.70 1.03 -10.70
CA TYR A 133 1.38 2.16 -11.35
C TYR A 133 2.70 1.68 -11.93
N THR A 134 3.12 2.24 -13.07
CA THR A 134 4.49 2.02 -13.55
C THR A 134 5.48 2.69 -12.59
N VAL A 135 6.65 2.07 -12.41
CA VAL A 135 7.73 2.60 -11.55
C VAL A 135 8.45 3.79 -12.21
N GLN A 136 8.31 3.93 -13.53
CA GLN A 136 8.91 4.99 -14.34
C GLN A 136 8.36 6.39 -13.99
N GLU A 137 9.06 7.44 -14.42
CA GLU A 137 8.65 8.83 -14.20
C GLU A 137 7.28 9.15 -14.79
N LYS A 138 6.98 8.65 -15.99
CA LYS A 138 5.67 8.83 -16.62
C LYS A 138 4.64 7.99 -15.86
N LYS A 139 3.70 8.65 -15.22
CA LYS A 139 2.64 8.00 -14.46
C LYS A 139 1.68 7.27 -15.40
N GLN A 140 1.80 5.96 -15.45
CA GLN A 140 0.96 5.07 -16.22
C GLN A 140 0.43 3.93 -15.32
N TYR A 141 -0.53 3.19 -15.85
CA TYR A 141 -1.09 1.98 -15.23
C TYR A 141 -0.77 0.78 -16.11
N ILE A 142 -0.46 -0.34 -15.50
CA ILE A 142 -0.17 -1.61 -16.14
C ILE A 142 -0.83 -2.72 -15.34
N ALA A 143 -1.13 -3.86 -15.96
CA ALA A 143 -1.66 -5.02 -15.25
C ALA A 143 -0.76 -5.40 -14.06
N SER A 144 -1.39 -5.79 -12.97
CA SER A 144 -0.66 -6.35 -11.83
C SER A 144 -0.11 -7.73 -12.20
N PRO A 145 1.10 -8.10 -11.74
CA PRO A 145 1.53 -9.49 -11.79
C PRO A 145 0.51 -10.41 -11.10
N GLU A 146 0.50 -11.67 -11.48
CA GLU A 146 -0.29 -12.67 -10.78
C GLU A 146 0.31 -12.94 -9.39
N PHE A 147 -0.54 -13.02 -8.38
CA PHE A 147 -0.15 -13.37 -7.02
C PHE A 147 -1.23 -14.20 -6.34
N SER A 148 -0.84 -14.95 -5.33
CA SER A 148 -1.77 -15.72 -4.49
C SER A 148 -2.14 -14.92 -3.24
N PRO A 149 -3.41 -14.49 -3.10
CA PRO A 149 -3.86 -13.79 -1.90
C PRO A 149 -3.66 -14.65 -0.64
N ILE A 150 -3.28 -14.00 0.46
CA ILE A 150 -3.21 -14.61 1.79
C ILE A 150 -4.32 -14.06 2.69
N PRO A 151 -4.70 -14.77 3.78
CA PRO A 151 -5.69 -14.29 4.74
C PRO A 151 -5.30 -12.93 5.32
N GLU A 152 -6.28 -12.06 5.53
CA GLU A 152 -6.05 -10.70 6.05
C GLU A 152 -5.33 -10.71 7.39
N GLU A 153 -5.67 -11.65 8.29
CA GLU A 153 -5.04 -11.75 9.60
C GLU A 153 -3.57 -12.18 9.52
N GLU A 154 -3.24 -13.06 8.57
CA GLU A 154 -1.86 -13.46 8.31
C GLU A 154 -1.05 -12.30 7.73
N ALA A 155 -1.62 -11.56 6.78
CA ALA A 155 -0.99 -10.36 6.21
C ALA A 155 -0.74 -9.29 7.28
N LYS A 156 -1.72 -9.03 8.15
CA LYS A 156 -1.58 -8.08 9.27
C LYS A 156 -0.50 -8.50 10.25
N PHE A 157 -0.43 -9.78 10.59
CA PHE A 157 0.59 -10.30 11.49
C PHE A 157 2.00 -10.13 10.92
N GLU A 158 2.19 -10.44 9.64
CA GLU A 158 3.47 -10.26 8.95
C GLU A 158 3.84 -8.77 8.82
N ILE A 159 2.88 -7.89 8.53
CA ILE A 159 3.09 -6.44 8.53
C ILE A 159 3.53 -5.96 9.93
N ALA A 160 2.89 -6.46 10.99
CA ALA A 160 3.28 -6.14 12.36
C ALA A 160 4.70 -6.64 12.70
N ARG A 161 5.05 -7.85 12.28
CA ARG A 161 6.40 -8.40 12.45
C ARG A 161 7.44 -7.50 11.79
N ARG A 162 7.22 -7.12 10.53
CA ARG A 162 8.11 -6.21 9.78
C ARG A 162 8.18 -4.82 10.40
N TYR A 163 7.06 -4.32 10.90
CA TYR A 163 7.01 -3.04 11.58
C TYR A 163 7.93 -3.00 12.81
N PHE A 164 7.81 -3.97 13.70
CA PHE A 164 8.66 -4.03 14.89
C PHE A 164 10.11 -4.39 14.59
N THR A 165 10.40 -5.02 13.44
CA THR A 165 11.77 -5.33 13.00
C THR A 165 12.47 -4.13 12.38
N ASN A 166 11.79 -3.34 11.56
CA ASN A 166 12.43 -2.34 10.69
C ASN A 166 12.15 -0.89 11.12
N ILE A 167 11.00 -0.64 11.77
CA ILE A 167 10.62 0.71 12.26
C ILE A 167 10.78 0.79 13.77
N GLY A 168 10.62 -0.31 14.51
CA GLY A 168 10.84 -0.33 15.96
C GLY A 168 12.23 0.22 16.38
N PRO A 169 12.37 0.72 17.61
CA PRO A 169 11.46 0.59 18.75
C PRO A 169 10.23 1.49 18.66
N ALA A 170 9.05 0.92 18.92
CA ALA A 170 7.79 1.64 18.81
C ALA A 170 6.80 1.26 19.94
N THR A 171 5.89 2.18 20.26
CA THR A 171 4.85 1.92 21.26
C THR A 171 3.64 1.18 20.62
N ILE A 172 2.75 0.66 21.46
CA ILE A 172 1.47 0.10 20.99
C ILE A 172 0.67 1.14 20.19
N HIS A 173 0.69 2.41 20.62
CA HIS A 173 -0.04 3.47 19.92
C HIS A 173 0.54 3.77 18.54
N ASP A 174 1.87 3.71 18.39
CA ASP A 174 2.51 3.86 17.09
C ASP A 174 2.14 2.69 16.16
N ALA A 175 2.15 1.46 16.67
CA ALA A 175 1.74 0.28 15.91
C ALA A 175 0.26 0.35 15.49
N MET A 176 -0.64 0.81 16.37
CA MET A 176 -2.05 1.07 16.03
C MET A 176 -2.18 2.13 14.92
N TYR A 177 -1.42 3.20 15.02
CA TYR A 177 -1.41 4.27 14.03
C TYR A 177 -0.92 3.75 12.67
N PHE A 178 0.20 3.01 12.66
CA PHE A 178 0.80 2.47 11.44
C PHE A 178 -0.09 1.42 10.76
N THR A 179 -0.62 0.46 11.52
CA THR A 179 -1.37 -0.67 10.96
C THR A 179 -2.87 -0.43 10.80
N GLY A 180 -3.41 0.58 11.48
CA GLY A 180 -4.86 0.78 11.62
C GLY A 180 -5.55 -0.25 12.54
N ALA A 181 -4.78 -1.10 13.23
CA ALA A 181 -5.29 -2.15 14.09
C ALA A 181 -5.81 -1.61 15.43
N LYS A 182 -6.70 -2.38 16.06
CA LYS A 182 -7.15 -2.09 17.42
C LYS A 182 -6.07 -2.51 18.44
N GLN A 183 -6.09 -1.88 19.63
CA GLN A 183 -5.13 -2.17 20.69
C GLN A 183 -5.08 -3.67 21.07
N ALA A 184 -6.23 -4.35 21.07
CA ALA A 184 -6.30 -5.77 21.38
C ALA A 184 -5.55 -6.62 20.35
N GLU A 185 -5.66 -6.28 19.06
CA GLU A 185 -4.94 -6.97 17.99
C GLU A 185 -3.42 -6.77 18.13
N VAL A 186 -2.98 -5.53 18.36
CA VAL A 186 -1.54 -5.24 18.58
C VAL A 186 -1.00 -6.01 19.79
N LYS A 187 -1.75 -6.04 20.91
CA LYS A 187 -1.35 -6.81 22.09
C LYS A 187 -1.27 -8.33 21.83
N ASN A 188 -2.13 -8.86 20.97
CA ASN A 188 -2.07 -10.26 20.57
C ASN A 188 -0.80 -10.53 19.74
N TRP A 189 -0.50 -9.65 18.76
CA TRP A 189 0.73 -9.78 17.98
C TRP A 189 1.99 -9.73 18.85
N LEU A 190 2.06 -8.77 19.80
CA LEU A 190 3.19 -8.65 20.72
C LEU A 190 3.41 -9.90 21.61
N ARG A 191 2.36 -10.65 21.90
CA ARG A 191 2.47 -11.91 22.66
C ARG A 191 3.07 -13.03 21.81
N ASP A 192 2.77 -13.04 20.51
CA ASP A 192 3.12 -14.13 19.59
C ASP A 192 4.40 -13.83 18.80
N LEU A 193 4.86 -12.58 18.76
CA LEU A 193 6.10 -12.16 18.12
C LEU A 193 7.30 -12.21 19.09
N PRO A 194 8.53 -12.44 18.60
CA PRO A 194 9.75 -12.46 19.42
C PRO A 194 10.23 -11.03 19.75
N VAL A 195 9.37 -10.23 20.37
CA VAL A 195 9.65 -8.84 20.70
C VAL A 195 10.44 -8.73 21.99
N GLU A 196 11.40 -7.81 22.00
CA GLU A 196 12.00 -7.25 23.22
C GLU A 196 11.35 -5.90 23.54
N SER A 197 11.46 -5.47 24.80
CA SER A 197 10.88 -4.21 25.23
C SER A 197 11.77 -3.50 26.27
N PHE A 198 11.64 -2.19 26.32
CA PHE A 198 12.23 -1.35 27.35
C PHE A 198 11.35 -0.15 27.66
N ASP A 199 11.51 0.41 28.85
CA ASP A 199 10.80 1.60 29.28
C ASP A 199 11.67 2.86 29.09
N PHE A 200 11.10 3.86 28.45
CA PHE A 200 11.73 5.17 28.26
C PHE A 200 10.68 6.28 28.31
N GLY A 201 10.96 7.34 29.04
CA GLY A 201 10.05 8.49 29.16
C GLY A 201 8.63 8.14 29.66
N GLY A 202 8.49 7.10 30.51
CA GLY A 202 7.20 6.64 31.03
C GLY A 202 6.35 5.86 30.00
N ARG A 203 6.98 5.39 28.93
CA ARG A 203 6.33 4.56 27.88
C ARG A 203 7.14 3.31 27.64
N THR A 204 6.47 2.20 27.32
CA THR A 204 7.09 0.95 26.90
C THR A 204 7.21 0.89 25.39
N TYR A 205 8.41 0.64 24.91
CA TYR A 205 8.76 0.49 23.49
C TYR A 205 9.06 -0.98 23.20
N TYR A 206 8.63 -1.44 22.02
CA TYR A 206 8.76 -2.81 21.55
C TYR A 206 9.53 -2.83 20.24
N TYR A 207 10.39 -3.83 20.05
CA TYR A 207 11.14 -4.07 18.82
C TYR A 207 11.49 -5.55 18.67
N ILE A 208 11.78 -5.96 17.45
CA ILE A 208 12.33 -7.29 17.16
C ILE A 208 13.80 -7.10 16.79
N PRO A 209 14.75 -7.69 17.53
CA PRO A 209 16.16 -7.63 17.19
C PRO A 209 16.43 -8.23 15.80
N ASN A 210 17.05 -7.47 14.91
CA ASN A 210 17.35 -7.91 13.55
C ASN A 210 18.82 -8.33 13.36
N GLY A 211 19.63 -8.29 14.41
CA GLY A 211 21.04 -8.66 14.38
C GLY A 211 21.96 -7.73 13.58
N LYS A 212 21.40 -6.65 12.98
CA LYS A 212 22.19 -5.68 12.22
C LYS A 212 22.91 -4.72 13.16
N THR A 213 24.19 -4.51 12.91
CA THR A 213 24.96 -3.41 13.52
C THR A 213 24.83 -2.20 12.59
N TYR A 214 24.33 -1.11 13.13
CA TYR A 214 24.23 0.13 12.38
C TYR A 214 25.48 0.98 12.59
N ASP A 215 26.02 1.53 11.49
CA ASP A 215 27.10 2.50 11.57
C ASP A 215 26.59 3.75 12.28
N ARG A 216 27.42 4.31 13.16
CA ARG A 216 27.04 5.49 13.96
C ARG A 216 27.18 6.82 13.23
N ASP A 217 27.68 6.80 12.00
CA ASP A 217 27.78 7.99 11.16
C ASP A 217 26.40 8.35 10.55
N ILE A 218 25.53 8.88 11.44
CA ILE A 218 24.27 9.45 11.00
C ILE A 218 24.55 10.84 10.40
N PRO A 219 24.13 11.14 9.17
CA PRO A 219 24.27 12.48 8.59
C PRO A 219 23.65 13.55 9.50
N HIS A 220 24.29 14.72 9.57
CA HIS A 220 23.78 15.85 10.36
C HIS A 220 22.38 16.31 9.94
N CYS A 221 21.97 16.01 8.71
CA CYS A 221 20.66 16.35 8.18
C CYS A 221 20.21 15.25 7.20
N ILE A 222 18.98 14.78 7.39
CA ILE A 222 18.33 13.82 6.51
C ILE A 222 17.03 14.46 6.01
N PHE A 223 16.90 14.62 4.69
CA PHE A 223 15.66 15.06 4.05
C PHE A 223 14.76 13.87 3.76
N LEU A 224 13.62 13.79 4.43
CA LEU A 224 12.62 12.76 4.22
C LEU A 224 11.46 13.31 3.38
N ALA A 225 10.90 12.47 2.52
CA ALA A 225 9.65 12.78 1.83
C ALA A 225 8.48 12.87 2.84
N GLY A 226 7.45 13.68 2.54
CA GLY A 226 6.31 13.88 3.44
C GLY A 226 5.52 12.60 3.78
N PHE A 227 5.64 11.56 2.94
CA PHE A 227 5.04 10.23 3.12
C PHE A 227 6.09 9.13 3.27
N ASP A 228 7.29 9.47 3.73
CA ASP A 228 8.32 8.50 4.05
C ASP A 228 7.85 7.54 5.14
N GLN A 229 8.25 6.25 5.04
CA GLN A 229 7.81 5.22 6.00
C GLN A 229 8.26 5.52 7.43
N LEU A 230 9.44 6.13 7.63
CA LEU A 230 9.87 6.56 8.95
C LEU A 230 8.92 7.62 9.51
N MET A 231 8.50 8.59 8.67
CA MET A 231 7.56 9.64 9.09
C MET A 231 6.15 9.10 9.35
N LEU A 232 5.73 8.06 8.64
CA LEU A 232 4.43 7.40 8.83
C LEU A 232 4.46 6.33 9.92
N GLY A 233 5.63 5.88 10.33
CA GLY A 233 5.83 4.81 11.31
C GLY A 233 5.39 5.16 12.72
N TYR A 234 5.32 6.44 13.07
CA TYR A 234 5.04 6.89 14.44
C TYR A 234 3.86 7.87 14.49
N GLN A 235 3.00 7.69 15.48
CA GLN A 235 1.89 8.59 15.73
C GLN A 235 2.38 10.00 16.10
N LYS A 236 3.40 10.06 16.97
CA LYS A 236 4.03 11.30 17.39
C LYS A 236 5.46 11.39 16.90
N LYS A 237 5.80 12.49 16.24
CA LYS A 237 7.13 12.69 15.66
C LYS A 237 8.23 12.90 16.70
N GLU A 238 7.86 13.26 17.94
CA GLU A 238 8.78 13.34 19.09
C GLU A 238 9.45 11.98 19.43
N SER A 239 8.94 10.88 18.89
CA SER A 239 9.59 9.56 19.03
C SER A 239 10.76 9.37 18.04
N ILE A 240 10.95 10.31 17.11
CA ILE A 240 11.99 10.27 16.06
C ILE A 240 13.11 11.29 16.34
N TYR A 241 12.81 12.34 17.10
CA TYR A 241 13.74 13.46 17.38
C TYR A 241 14.18 13.47 18.82
#